data_3af40feec1f0d70c0fa4c5d3953f52d8
#
_entry.id   3af40feec1f0d70c0fa4c5d3953f52d8
#
_cell.length_a   1.000
_cell.length_b   1.000
_cell.length_c   1.000
_cell.angle_alpha   90.00
_cell.angle_beta   90.00
_cell.angle_gamma   90.00
#
_symmetry.space_group_name_H-M   'P 1'
#
loop_
_entity.id
_entity.type
_entity.pdbx_description
1 polymer ?
#
loop_
_entity_poly.entity_id
_entity_poly.type
_entity_poly.pdbx_seq_one_letter_code
_entity_poly.pdbx_strand_id
1 'polypeptide(L)'
;VRPDPTPHASPTALPGYAATGRIDELRASEYRHLDTDGQVYLDYAGAGVAAQARVRAHHDRLLAGLYSNPHSENPTSVAAGSLVGSARRAVLDFFRADPDEYTVIFTPNASGACRLVGEAYDFGRTAPLVLTWDNHNSVNGIREYARSARASVRYLPLNGPELRVAESDLVAVLDAGSGGLARRWGRPGRRGLFAYPAQSNFSGVQHPLGWVELAQQRGYDVLLDAAAFAPTNRLDLSVVRPDFVCLSWYKLFGYPTGVGALLARRSALARLRRPWFAGGTIRAVSVQGDWHRPMDDESAFEDGTLNFLSIPDVEFGLRWLDSIGVDLVHARVGLLTEWLLERLATLRHDTGGPLVQVYGPMTGAGRGGTVTFNLRHPDGTLVDERLVAREAATAGLSLRTGCFCNPGAAEGAFGMSRTSMRQRLLAGVDTIDQYLAALGLPTGGAVRISFGLASIATDAERLVDFVQSTYLNRSAGTESPLPPRLRC
;
A
#
# COMPACT_ATOMS: atom_id res chain seq x y z
N VAL A 1 -32.52 19.73 -30.49
CA VAL A 1 -32.50 18.33 -30.03
C VAL A 1 -31.05 17.94 -30.00
N ARG A 2 -30.45 17.85 -28.79
CA ARG A 2 -29.11 17.31 -28.59
C ARG A 2 -29.17 15.83 -28.91
N PRO A 3 -28.14 15.24 -29.56
CA PRO A 3 -28.04 13.78 -29.60
C PRO A 3 -27.87 13.31 -28.15
N ASP A 4 -28.72 12.39 -27.74
CA ASP A 4 -28.60 11.65 -26.50
C ASP A 4 -27.19 11.07 -26.46
N PRO A 5 -26.38 11.25 -25.38
CA PRO A 5 -25.09 10.64 -25.32
C PRO A 5 -25.31 9.13 -25.48
N THR A 6 -24.71 8.55 -26.51
CA THR A 6 -24.76 7.09 -26.75
C THR A 6 -24.52 6.40 -25.40
N PRO A 7 -25.44 5.53 -24.94
CA PRO A 7 -25.23 4.82 -23.70
C PRO A 7 -23.91 4.04 -23.84
N HIS A 8 -22.90 4.48 -23.11
CA HIS A 8 -21.63 3.79 -23.13
C HIS A 8 -21.83 2.37 -22.58
N ALA A 9 -21.28 1.37 -23.24
CA ALA A 9 -21.43 -0.01 -22.84
C ALA A 9 -21.01 -0.21 -21.38
N SER A 10 -21.79 -0.98 -20.63
CA SER A 10 -21.46 -1.43 -19.27
C SER A 10 -20.10 -2.16 -19.27
N PRO A 11 -19.35 -2.17 -18.14
CA PRO A 11 -18.18 -3.02 -18.00
C PRO A 11 -18.45 -4.49 -18.33
N THR A 12 -19.69 -4.96 -18.13
CA THR A 12 -20.11 -6.34 -18.44
C THR A 12 -20.03 -6.67 -19.92
N ALA A 13 -20.04 -5.66 -20.80
CA ALA A 13 -19.89 -5.83 -22.25
C ALA A 13 -18.42 -5.93 -22.70
N LEU A 14 -17.46 -5.70 -21.80
CA LEU A 14 -16.04 -5.78 -22.12
C LEU A 14 -15.62 -7.22 -22.46
N PRO A 15 -14.79 -7.42 -23.50
CA PRO A 15 -14.15 -8.70 -23.73
C PRO A 15 -13.41 -9.17 -22.46
N GLY A 16 -13.67 -10.39 -22.04
CA GLY A 16 -13.06 -10.98 -20.85
C GLY A 16 -13.80 -10.76 -19.53
N TYR A 17 -14.80 -9.86 -19.44
CA TYR A 17 -15.57 -9.69 -18.19
C TYR A 17 -16.25 -11.00 -17.76
N ALA A 18 -16.91 -11.69 -18.67
CA ALA A 18 -17.57 -12.97 -18.41
C ALA A 18 -16.59 -14.05 -17.90
N ALA A 19 -15.33 -14.04 -18.37
CA ALA A 19 -14.29 -14.96 -17.90
C ALA A 19 -13.94 -14.75 -16.41
N THR A 20 -14.27 -13.59 -15.84
CA THR A 20 -14.10 -13.28 -14.42
C THR A 20 -15.39 -13.38 -13.60
N GLY A 21 -16.47 -13.97 -14.15
CA GLY A 21 -17.81 -14.07 -13.57
C GLY A 21 -17.87 -14.71 -12.18
N ARG A 22 -16.89 -15.59 -11.85
CA ARG A 22 -16.73 -16.13 -10.49
C ARG A 22 -16.62 -15.05 -9.41
N ILE A 23 -16.13 -13.86 -9.73
CA ILE A 23 -16.09 -12.73 -8.77
C ILE A 23 -17.50 -12.25 -8.45
N ASP A 24 -18.42 -12.22 -9.42
CA ASP A 24 -19.82 -11.84 -9.20
C ASP A 24 -20.53 -12.88 -8.34
N GLU A 25 -20.26 -14.18 -8.54
CA GLU A 25 -20.77 -15.26 -7.70
C GLU A 25 -20.26 -15.13 -6.25
N LEU A 26 -18.98 -14.85 -6.07
CA LEU A 26 -18.39 -14.61 -4.75
C LEU A 26 -18.99 -13.37 -4.08
N ARG A 27 -19.22 -12.28 -4.84
CA ARG A 27 -19.90 -11.08 -4.33
C ARG A 27 -21.27 -11.44 -3.77
N ALA A 28 -22.07 -12.19 -4.52
CA ALA A 28 -23.42 -12.58 -4.14
C ALA A 28 -23.48 -13.54 -2.94
N SER A 29 -22.47 -14.39 -2.73
CA SER A 29 -22.43 -15.38 -1.66
C SER A 29 -21.69 -14.90 -0.41
N GLU A 30 -20.43 -14.46 -0.58
CA GLU A 30 -19.52 -14.20 0.53
C GLU A 30 -19.44 -12.71 0.93
N TYR A 31 -19.87 -11.81 0.04
CA TYR A 31 -19.80 -10.36 0.26
C TYR A 31 -21.18 -9.67 0.12
N ARG A 32 -22.27 -10.45 0.18
CA ARG A 32 -23.65 -9.96 0.00
C ARG A 32 -24.05 -8.80 0.93
N HIS A 33 -23.37 -8.66 2.08
CA HIS A 33 -23.63 -7.54 3.01
C HIS A 33 -23.34 -6.18 2.37
N LEU A 34 -22.42 -6.10 1.39
CA LEU A 34 -22.19 -4.88 0.62
C LEU A 34 -23.43 -4.46 -0.18
N ASP A 35 -24.14 -5.43 -0.77
CA ASP A 35 -25.31 -5.16 -1.62
C ASP A 35 -26.58 -4.95 -0.76
N THR A 36 -26.71 -5.66 0.36
CA THR A 36 -27.85 -5.53 1.28
C THR A 36 -27.95 -4.10 1.84
N ASP A 37 -26.81 -3.52 2.20
CA ASP A 37 -26.76 -2.17 2.75
C ASP A 37 -26.70 -1.09 1.65
N GLY A 38 -26.75 -1.48 0.37
CA GLY A 38 -26.66 -0.59 -0.77
C GLY A 38 -25.32 0.15 -0.88
N GLN A 39 -24.29 -0.36 -0.22
CA GLN A 39 -22.98 0.25 -0.19
C GLN A 39 -22.16 -0.08 -1.45
N VAL A 40 -21.46 0.93 -1.97
CA VAL A 40 -20.40 0.76 -2.97
C VAL A 40 -19.07 0.93 -2.29
N TYR A 41 -18.31 -0.16 -2.16
CA TYR A 41 -17.02 -0.13 -1.51
C TYR A 41 -15.88 0.06 -2.53
N LEU A 42 -15.23 1.21 -2.48
CA LEU A 42 -14.18 1.64 -3.41
C LEU A 42 -12.87 2.03 -2.69
N ASP A 43 -12.60 1.49 -1.51
CA ASP A 43 -11.36 1.80 -0.75
C ASP A 43 -10.52 0.54 -0.46
N TYR A 44 -10.38 -0.37 -1.43
CA TYR A 44 -9.57 -1.60 -1.26
C TYR A 44 -8.08 -1.32 -1.02
N ALA A 45 -7.52 -0.22 -1.51
CA ALA A 45 -6.17 0.19 -1.16
C ALA A 45 -6.02 0.61 0.31
N GLY A 46 -7.12 0.99 0.95
CA GLY A 46 -7.19 1.26 2.39
C GLY A 46 -7.36 -0.03 3.21
N ALA A 47 -8.30 -0.88 2.83
CA ALA A 47 -8.55 -2.18 3.44
C ALA A 47 -9.28 -3.11 2.46
N GLY A 48 -9.01 -4.40 2.49
CA GLY A 48 -9.87 -5.41 1.88
C GLY A 48 -11.19 -5.56 2.66
N VAL A 49 -12.12 -6.32 2.11
CA VAL A 49 -13.35 -6.73 2.77
C VAL A 49 -13.27 -8.21 3.13
N ALA A 50 -13.68 -8.57 4.34
CA ALA A 50 -13.62 -9.96 4.78
C ALA A 50 -14.79 -10.77 4.20
N ALA A 51 -14.50 -11.93 3.62
CA ALA A 51 -15.51 -12.90 3.23
C ALA A 51 -16.20 -13.48 4.47
N GLN A 52 -17.50 -13.77 4.37
CA GLN A 52 -18.25 -14.36 5.49
C GLN A 52 -17.68 -15.71 5.95
N ALA A 53 -17.20 -16.53 5.02
CA ALA A 53 -16.55 -17.81 5.34
C ALA A 53 -15.34 -17.64 6.26
N ARG A 54 -14.57 -16.55 6.09
CA ARG A 54 -13.41 -16.27 6.93
C ARG A 54 -13.79 -15.91 8.36
N VAL A 55 -14.84 -15.09 8.52
CA VAL A 55 -15.34 -14.70 9.85
C VAL A 55 -15.85 -15.94 10.58
N ARG A 56 -16.60 -16.80 9.88
CA ARG A 56 -17.07 -18.08 10.45
C ARG A 56 -15.90 -18.98 10.84
N ALA A 57 -14.92 -19.19 9.97
CA ALA A 57 -13.78 -20.05 10.26
C ALA A 57 -12.98 -19.57 11.50
N HIS A 58 -12.81 -18.26 11.67
CA HIS A 58 -12.20 -17.69 12.88
C HIS A 58 -13.02 -18.03 14.13
N HIS A 59 -14.32 -17.75 14.10
CA HIS A 59 -15.23 -18.04 15.20
C HIS A 59 -15.24 -19.54 15.56
N ASP A 60 -15.40 -20.41 14.56
CA ASP A 60 -15.47 -21.86 14.76
C ASP A 60 -14.17 -22.42 15.36
N ARG A 61 -13.00 -21.91 14.89
CA ARG A 61 -11.70 -22.28 15.47
C ARG A 61 -11.59 -21.89 16.93
N LEU A 62 -12.04 -20.69 17.30
CA LEU A 62 -11.98 -20.24 18.71
C LEU A 62 -12.91 -21.03 19.61
N LEU A 63 -14.07 -21.49 19.13
CA LEU A 63 -14.99 -22.35 19.88
C LEU A 63 -14.52 -23.80 19.99
N ALA A 64 -13.79 -24.29 18.97
CA ALA A 64 -13.36 -25.69 18.92
C ALA A 64 -12.08 -25.98 19.71
N GLY A 65 -11.28 -24.96 20.07
CA GLY A 65 -9.97 -25.16 20.68
C GLY A 65 -9.68 -24.24 21.87
N LEU A 66 -8.72 -24.66 22.68
CA LEU A 66 -8.16 -23.86 23.75
C LEU A 66 -6.69 -23.51 23.40
N TYR A 67 -6.41 -22.21 23.32
CA TYR A 67 -5.10 -21.69 22.92
C TYR A 67 -4.55 -20.75 23.98
N SER A 68 -3.24 -20.79 24.22
CA SER A 68 -2.56 -19.91 25.16
C SER A 68 -1.26 -19.37 24.58
N ASN A 69 -0.57 -18.51 25.33
CA ASN A 69 0.68 -17.90 24.94
C ASN A 69 1.68 -18.95 24.40
N PRO A 70 2.18 -18.86 23.16
CA PRO A 70 3.01 -19.87 22.52
C PRO A 70 4.43 -20.01 23.13
N HIS A 71 4.81 -19.16 24.08
CA HIS A 71 6.15 -19.20 24.72
C HIS A 71 6.24 -20.23 25.88
N SER A 72 5.48 -21.33 25.84
CA SER A 72 5.48 -22.37 26.84
C SER A 72 5.31 -23.76 26.21
N GLU A 73 5.69 -24.81 26.93
CA GLU A 73 5.62 -26.20 26.47
C GLU A 73 4.32 -26.92 26.88
N ASN A 74 3.39 -26.21 27.55
CA ASN A 74 2.09 -26.84 27.90
C ASN A 74 1.24 -27.08 26.63
N PRO A 75 0.28 -28.03 26.68
CA PRO A 75 -0.45 -28.44 25.48
C PRO A 75 -1.15 -27.31 24.71
N THR A 76 -1.71 -26.32 25.42
CA THR A 76 -2.41 -25.19 24.79
C THR A 76 -1.46 -24.18 24.14
N SER A 77 -0.26 -24.02 24.69
CA SER A 77 0.79 -23.21 24.13
C SER A 77 1.40 -23.85 22.87
N VAL A 78 1.64 -25.18 22.92
CA VAL A 78 2.11 -25.94 21.75
C VAL A 78 1.08 -25.91 20.63
N ALA A 79 -0.22 -26.02 20.94
CA ALA A 79 -1.28 -25.87 19.94
C ALA A 79 -1.28 -24.49 19.28
N ALA A 80 -1.15 -23.43 20.06
CA ALA A 80 -1.05 -22.06 19.52
C ALA A 80 0.22 -21.87 18.67
N GLY A 81 1.36 -22.33 19.15
CA GLY A 81 2.64 -22.28 18.42
C GLY A 81 2.59 -23.04 17.10
N SER A 82 1.96 -24.22 17.08
CA SER A 82 1.77 -25.02 15.85
C SER A 82 0.95 -24.27 14.79
N LEU A 83 -0.13 -23.59 15.20
CA LEU A 83 -0.95 -22.77 14.28
C LEU A 83 -0.17 -21.58 13.74
N VAL A 84 0.62 -20.89 14.56
CA VAL A 84 1.48 -19.79 14.11
C VAL A 84 2.52 -20.31 13.12
N GLY A 85 3.14 -21.45 13.39
CA GLY A 85 4.09 -22.11 12.49
C GLY A 85 3.45 -22.51 11.15
N SER A 86 2.20 -23.00 11.16
CA SER A 86 1.45 -23.32 9.95
C SER A 86 1.17 -22.08 9.11
N ALA A 87 0.73 -21.00 9.74
CA ALA A 87 0.51 -19.73 9.06
C ALA A 87 1.80 -19.19 8.43
N ARG A 88 2.96 -19.33 9.10
CA ARG A 88 4.27 -18.93 8.57
C ARG A 88 4.64 -19.71 7.31
N ARG A 89 4.44 -21.03 7.32
CA ARG A 89 4.66 -21.88 6.12
C ARG A 89 3.72 -21.47 4.98
N ALA A 90 2.43 -21.28 5.27
CA ALA A 90 1.46 -20.86 4.25
C ALA A 90 1.82 -19.52 3.58
N VAL A 91 2.44 -18.59 4.33
CA VAL A 91 2.97 -17.34 3.76
C VAL A 91 4.12 -17.63 2.79
N LEU A 92 5.09 -18.44 3.18
CA LEU A 92 6.22 -18.80 2.31
C LEU A 92 5.72 -19.49 1.03
N ASP A 93 4.82 -20.46 1.17
CA ASP A 93 4.26 -21.21 0.05
C ASP A 93 3.51 -20.29 -0.92
N PHE A 94 2.65 -19.41 -0.42
CA PHE A 94 1.86 -18.49 -1.24
C PHE A 94 2.72 -17.55 -2.09
N PHE A 95 3.81 -17.04 -1.51
CA PHE A 95 4.76 -16.17 -2.21
C PHE A 95 5.88 -16.95 -2.90
N ARG A 96 5.86 -18.29 -2.91
CA ARG A 96 6.91 -19.17 -3.45
C ARG A 96 8.30 -18.82 -2.92
N ALA A 97 8.36 -18.45 -1.66
CA ALA A 97 9.60 -18.13 -0.97
C ALA A 97 10.27 -19.42 -0.46
N ASP A 98 11.50 -19.66 -0.85
CA ASP A 98 12.29 -20.80 -0.36
C ASP A 98 12.52 -20.63 1.15
N PRO A 99 12.11 -21.57 2.01
CA PRO A 99 12.30 -21.50 3.46
C PRO A 99 13.75 -21.48 3.90
N ASP A 100 14.68 -21.97 3.07
CA ASP A 100 16.11 -21.89 3.35
C ASP A 100 16.66 -20.49 3.06
N GLU A 101 16.01 -19.74 2.16
CA GLU A 101 16.40 -18.38 1.80
C GLU A 101 15.62 -17.31 2.58
N TYR A 102 14.33 -17.53 2.84
CA TYR A 102 13.43 -16.56 3.46
C TYR A 102 12.87 -17.04 4.80
N THR A 103 12.51 -16.07 5.62
CA THR A 103 11.67 -16.29 6.80
C THR A 103 10.58 -15.22 6.87
N VAL A 104 9.54 -15.49 7.66
CA VAL A 104 8.42 -14.57 7.90
C VAL A 104 8.47 -14.09 9.33
N ILE A 105 8.43 -12.79 9.55
CA ILE A 105 8.36 -12.17 10.87
C ILE A 105 6.96 -11.54 10.95
N PHE A 106 6.14 -11.98 11.90
CA PHE A 106 4.84 -11.35 12.14
C PHE A 106 5.01 -10.03 12.88
N THR A 107 4.32 -9.02 12.40
CA THR A 107 4.33 -7.67 12.95
C THR A 107 2.88 -7.20 13.14
N PRO A 108 2.61 -6.13 13.92
CA PRO A 108 1.24 -5.63 14.05
C PRO A 108 0.61 -5.15 12.73
N ASN A 109 1.44 -4.73 11.76
CA ASN A 109 1.04 -4.23 10.45
C ASN A 109 2.28 -3.99 9.58
N ALA A 110 2.11 -3.62 8.29
CA ALA A 110 3.23 -3.26 7.41
C ALA A 110 4.08 -2.10 7.94
N SER A 111 3.49 -1.15 8.68
CA SER A 111 4.27 -0.05 9.30
C SER A 111 5.24 -0.58 10.36
N GLY A 112 4.83 -1.58 11.14
CA GLY A 112 5.71 -2.30 12.06
C GLY A 112 6.85 -3.00 11.33
N ALA A 113 6.57 -3.63 10.20
CA ALA A 113 7.59 -4.26 9.35
C ALA A 113 8.60 -3.22 8.81
N CYS A 114 8.13 -2.10 8.28
CA CYS A 114 9.00 -1.01 7.81
C CYS A 114 9.86 -0.43 8.94
N ARG A 115 9.25 -0.20 10.11
CA ARG A 115 9.95 0.30 11.30
C ARG A 115 11.05 -0.69 11.74
N LEU A 116 10.74 -1.98 11.81
CA LEU A 116 11.67 -3.02 12.20
C LEU A 116 12.94 -3.00 11.33
N VAL A 117 12.77 -2.90 10.01
CA VAL A 117 13.91 -2.75 9.09
C VAL A 117 14.64 -1.43 9.37
N GLY A 118 13.91 -0.32 9.45
CA GLY A 118 14.50 1.01 9.63
C GLY A 118 15.33 1.14 10.89
N GLU A 119 14.82 0.68 12.04
CA GLU A 119 15.51 0.78 13.34
C GLU A 119 16.73 -0.16 13.48
N ALA A 120 16.67 -1.32 12.79
CA ALA A 120 17.70 -2.35 12.88
C ALA A 120 18.75 -2.29 11.76
N TYR A 121 18.51 -1.47 10.70
CA TYR A 121 19.42 -1.37 9.57
C TYR A 121 20.72 -0.63 9.93
N ASP A 122 21.87 -1.18 9.52
CA ASP A 122 23.20 -0.63 9.81
C ASP A 122 23.52 0.60 8.92
N PHE A 123 22.71 1.66 9.05
CA PHE A 123 22.92 2.93 8.35
C PHE A 123 24.25 3.59 8.76
N GLY A 124 24.78 4.42 7.87
CA GLY A 124 25.98 5.21 8.12
C GLY A 124 26.37 6.03 6.89
N ARG A 125 27.46 6.78 6.98
CA ARG A 125 27.91 7.69 5.89
C ARG A 125 28.11 6.99 4.55
N THR A 126 28.41 5.70 4.54
CA THR A 126 28.65 4.87 3.35
C THR A 126 27.49 3.95 3.01
N ALA A 127 26.42 3.97 3.80
CA ALA A 127 25.20 3.19 3.63
C ALA A 127 24.00 4.12 3.44
N PRO A 128 23.77 4.67 2.22
CA PRO A 128 22.71 5.62 1.95
C PRO A 128 21.34 4.96 1.98
N LEU A 129 20.31 5.77 2.21
CA LEU A 129 18.92 5.43 1.99
C LEU A 129 18.43 6.08 0.69
N VAL A 130 17.89 5.28 -0.23
CA VAL A 130 17.26 5.74 -1.47
C VAL A 130 15.77 5.40 -1.42
N LEU A 131 14.93 6.36 -1.73
CA LEU A 131 13.47 6.28 -1.69
C LEU A 131 12.87 6.84 -2.97
N THR A 132 11.74 6.30 -3.43
CA THR A 132 10.89 6.99 -4.42
C THR A 132 9.98 8.01 -3.73
N TRP A 133 9.53 9.05 -4.44
CA TRP A 133 8.63 10.06 -3.85
C TRP A 133 7.29 9.45 -3.43
N ASP A 134 6.79 8.46 -4.16
CA ASP A 134 5.50 7.82 -3.90
C ASP A 134 5.52 6.72 -2.84
N ASN A 135 6.50 6.74 -1.95
CA ASN A 135 6.49 5.88 -0.78
C ASN A 135 5.41 6.31 0.23
N HIS A 136 4.74 5.32 0.80
CA HIS A 136 3.88 5.52 1.96
C HIS A 136 4.67 6.04 3.18
N ASN A 137 4.04 6.80 4.06
CA ASN A 137 4.69 7.37 5.25
C ASN A 137 5.38 6.33 6.15
N SER A 138 4.90 5.09 6.15
CA SER A 138 5.56 4.00 6.90
C SER A 138 6.98 3.72 6.40
N VAL A 139 7.21 3.83 5.10
CA VAL A 139 8.54 3.70 4.47
C VAL A 139 9.31 5.02 4.58
N ASN A 140 8.64 6.17 4.36
CA ASN A 140 9.26 7.49 4.51
C ASN A 140 9.86 7.72 5.90
N GLY A 141 9.24 7.16 6.94
CA GLY A 141 9.72 7.26 8.33
C GLY A 141 11.11 6.66 8.56
N ILE A 142 11.54 5.72 7.71
CA ILE A 142 12.89 5.10 7.77
C ILE A 142 13.99 6.16 7.66
N ARG A 143 13.72 7.27 6.96
CA ARG A 143 14.67 8.38 6.81
C ARG A 143 15.15 8.97 8.14
N GLU A 144 14.37 8.90 9.19
CA GLU A 144 14.75 9.47 10.49
C GLU A 144 15.83 8.61 11.16
N TYR A 145 15.76 7.28 11.02
CA TYR A 145 16.83 6.36 11.44
C TYR A 145 18.11 6.58 10.61
N ALA A 146 17.97 6.69 9.28
CA ALA A 146 19.10 6.96 8.40
C ALA A 146 19.79 8.29 8.75
N ARG A 147 19.02 9.37 9.00
CA ARG A 147 19.54 10.68 9.42
C ARG A 147 20.25 10.63 10.77
N SER A 148 19.67 9.94 11.75
CA SER A 148 20.29 9.75 13.08
C SER A 148 21.66 9.06 12.96
N ALA A 149 21.80 8.11 12.03
CA ALA A 149 23.04 7.44 11.72
C ALA A 149 23.95 8.23 10.74
N ARG A 150 23.60 9.47 10.39
CA ARG A 150 24.33 10.35 9.44
C ARG A 150 24.46 9.75 8.03
N ALA A 151 23.53 8.90 7.63
CA ALA A 151 23.44 8.41 6.27
C ALA A 151 22.83 9.48 5.35
N SER A 152 23.21 9.49 4.08
CA SER A 152 22.55 10.33 3.08
C SER A 152 21.18 9.73 2.74
N VAL A 153 20.17 10.59 2.63
CA VAL A 153 18.83 10.23 2.18
C VAL A 153 18.57 10.89 0.84
N ARG A 154 18.22 10.08 -0.15
CA ARG A 154 17.97 10.54 -1.52
C ARG A 154 16.57 10.09 -1.95
N TYR A 155 15.87 10.99 -2.64
CA TYR A 155 14.55 10.73 -3.18
C TYR A 155 14.56 10.79 -4.70
N LEU A 156 13.96 9.80 -5.34
CA LEU A 156 13.72 9.74 -6.77
C LEU A 156 12.40 10.45 -7.08
N PRO A 157 12.41 11.49 -7.94
CA PRO A 157 11.22 12.24 -8.29
C PRO A 157 10.26 11.43 -9.14
N LEU A 158 8.99 11.83 -9.13
CA LEU A 158 7.98 11.37 -10.07
C LEU A 158 7.94 12.30 -11.27
N ASN A 159 7.89 11.73 -12.46
CA ASN A 159 7.97 12.47 -13.71
C ASN A 159 6.60 12.48 -14.43
N GLY A 160 6.29 13.62 -15.02
CA GLY A 160 5.13 13.84 -15.89
C GLY A 160 3.78 13.60 -15.22
N PRO A 161 2.70 13.66 -15.99
CA PRO A 161 1.35 13.44 -15.49
C PRO A 161 1.11 11.98 -15.07
N GLU A 162 1.90 11.03 -15.58
CA GLU A 162 1.83 9.63 -15.21
C GLU A 162 2.43 9.31 -13.84
N LEU A 163 3.15 10.23 -13.22
CA LEU A 163 3.76 10.07 -11.89
C LEU A 163 4.67 8.82 -11.81
N ARG A 164 5.49 8.59 -12.85
CA ARG A 164 6.44 7.48 -12.90
C ARG A 164 7.86 7.93 -12.53
N VAL A 165 8.62 7.06 -11.92
CA VAL A 165 10.07 7.25 -11.75
C VAL A 165 10.77 6.79 -13.03
N ALA A 166 11.69 7.60 -13.56
CA ALA A 166 12.54 7.20 -14.69
C ALA A 166 13.64 6.23 -14.19
N GLU A 167 13.84 5.13 -14.91
CA GLU A 167 14.87 4.15 -14.56
C GLU A 167 16.29 4.74 -14.65
N SER A 168 16.50 5.67 -15.58
CA SER A 168 17.77 6.42 -15.69
C SER A 168 18.10 7.20 -14.41
N ASP A 169 17.09 7.81 -13.76
CA ASP A 169 17.27 8.54 -12.51
C ASP A 169 17.61 7.57 -11.37
N LEU A 170 16.95 6.41 -11.34
CA LEU A 170 17.25 5.36 -10.38
C LEU A 170 18.70 4.89 -10.51
N VAL A 171 19.13 4.54 -11.72
CA VAL A 171 20.52 4.11 -12.00
C VAL A 171 21.50 5.17 -11.55
N ALA A 172 21.31 6.43 -11.95
CA ALA A 172 22.20 7.53 -11.59
C ALA A 172 22.32 7.74 -10.07
N VAL A 173 21.20 7.63 -9.34
CA VAL A 173 21.17 7.80 -7.88
C VAL A 173 21.84 6.62 -7.16
N LEU A 174 21.61 5.39 -7.62
CA LEU A 174 22.22 4.19 -7.04
C LEU A 174 23.75 4.18 -7.28
N ASP A 175 24.19 4.51 -8.50
CA ASP A 175 25.63 4.57 -8.84
C ASP A 175 26.36 5.66 -8.04
N ALA A 176 25.75 6.83 -7.86
CA ALA A 176 26.30 7.92 -7.06
C ALA A 176 26.36 7.61 -5.55
N GLY A 177 25.54 6.66 -5.06
CA GLY A 177 25.49 6.25 -3.64
C GLY A 177 26.37 5.06 -3.30
N SER A 178 26.76 4.26 -4.28
CA SER A 178 27.49 3.00 -4.09
C SER A 178 28.96 3.14 -3.70
N GLY A 179 29.39 4.30 -3.17
CA GLY A 179 30.70 4.54 -2.57
C GLY A 179 31.88 4.12 -3.48
N GLY A 180 31.97 4.73 -4.68
CA GLY A 180 32.85 4.33 -5.77
C GLY A 180 34.33 4.10 -5.43
N LEU A 181 34.86 4.65 -4.36
CA LEU A 181 36.24 4.44 -3.92
C LEU A 181 36.40 3.20 -3.03
N ALA A 182 35.48 2.91 -2.10
CA ALA A 182 35.60 1.75 -1.20
C ALA A 182 35.46 0.41 -1.95
N ARG A 183 34.56 0.32 -2.93
CA ARG A 183 34.41 -0.83 -3.83
C ARG A 183 35.61 -1.03 -4.75
N ARG A 184 36.21 0.06 -5.20
CA ARG A 184 37.42 0.05 -6.05
C ARG A 184 38.64 -0.54 -5.32
N TRP A 185 38.60 -0.55 -3.99
CA TRP A 185 39.66 -1.10 -3.12
C TRP A 185 39.34 -2.46 -2.50
N GLY A 186 38.27 -3.15 -2.98
CA GLY A 186 37.93 -4.51 -2.56
C GLY A 186 37.49 -4.67 -1.09
N ARG A 187 37.18 -3.56 -0.39
CA ARG A 187 36.64 -3.65 0.98
C ARG A 187 35.14 -3.85 0.90
N PRO A 188 34.58 -4.86 1.60
CA PRO A 188 33.13 -4.99 1.72
C PRO A 188 32.60 -3.75 2.46
N GLY A 189 32.08 -2.78 1.69
CA GLY A 189 31.40 -1.61 2.25
C GLY A 189 30.05 -2.01 2.85
N ARG A 190 29.54 -1.20 3.78
CA ARG A 190 28.14 -1.29 4.22
C ARG A 190 27.22 -1.14 2.99
N ARG A 191 26.16 -1.93 2.93
CA ARG A 191 25.17 -1.83 1.85
C ARG A 191 24.24 -0.63 2.10
N GLY A 192 23.83 0.07 1.05
CA GLY A 192 22.73 1.02 1.13
C GLY A 192 21.39 0.31 1.20
N LEU A 193 20.33 1.03 1.55
CA LEU A 193 18.97 0.53 1.47
C LEU A 193 18.22 1.30 0.37
N PHE A 194 17.64 0.58 -0.59
CA PHE A 194 16.68 1.10 -1.54
C PHE A 194 15.28 0.63 -1.15
N ALA A 195 14.35 1.56 -0.88
CA ALA A 195 12.98 1.23 -0.51
C ALA A 195 11.99 1.90 -1.47
N TYR A 196 11.08 1.08 -2.04
CA TYR A 196 10.08 1.54 -2.98
C TYR A 196 8.80 0.70 -2.91
N PRO A 197 7.62 1.26 -3.26
CA PRO A 197 6.40 0.49 -3.35
C PRO A 197 6.37 -0.32 -4.65
N ALA A 198 5.98 -1.59 -4.61
CA ALA A 198 5.68 -2.34 -5.82
C ALA A 198 4.53 -1.72 -6.61
N GLN A 199 3.59 -1.10 -5.88
CA GLN A 199 2.49 -0.31 -6.43
C GLN A 199 2.23 0.93 -5.57
N SER A 200 2.21 2.10 -6.20
CA SER A 200 1.82 3.35 -5.54
C SER A 200 0.39 3.26 -5.01
N ASN A 201 0.21 3.51 -3.72
CA ASN A 201 -1.12 3.59 -3.12
C ASN A 201 -1.84 4.91 -3.43
N PHE A 202 -1.18 5.84 -4.14
CA PHE A 202 -1.74 7.08 -4.64
C PHE A 202 -2.18 6.91 -6.11
N SER A 203 -1.25 6.77 -7.04
CA SER A 203 -1.51 6.79 -8.49
C SER A 203 -1.89 5.42 -9.08
N GLY A 204 -1.65 4.33 -8.34
CA GLY A 204 -1.77 2.97 -8.87
C GLY A 204 -0.58 2.54 -9.74
N VAL A 205 0.39 3.40 -10.00
CA VAL A 205 1.61 3.06 -10.77
C VAL A 205 2.27 1.84 -10.17
N GLN A 206 2.55 0.85 -10.99
CA GLN A 206 3.37 -0.31 -10.63
C GLN A 206 4.81 -0.05 -11.10
N HIS A 207 5.74 -0.12 -10.15
CA HIS A 207 7.15 -0.01 -10.45
C HIS A 207 7.72 -1.37 -10.90
N PRO A 208 8.70 -1.37 -11.81
CA PRO A 208 9.32 -2.61 -12.27
C PRO A 208 9.93 -3.41 -11.12
N LEU A 209 9.53 -4.66 -10.97
CA LEU A 209 10.10 -5.56 -9.96
C LEU A 209 11.59 -5.90 -10.26
N GLY A 210 12.04 -5.76 -11.51
CA GLY A 210 13.45 -5.88 -11.90
C GLY A 210 14.38 -4.87 -11.23
N TRP A 211 13.85 -3.78 -10.66
CA TRP A 211 14.65 -2.83 -9.88
C TRP A 211 15.25 -3.46 -8.61
N VAL A 212 14.70 -4.58 -8.15
CA VAL A 212 15.28 -5.37 -7.05
C VAL A 212 16.68 -5.82 -7.42
N GLU A 213 16.82 -6.55 -8.52
CA GLU A 213 18.11 -7.06 -8.98
C GLU A 213 19.06 -5.91 -9.37
N LEU A 214 18.53 -4.91 -10.07
CA LEU A 214 19.28 -3.72 -10.49
C LEU A 214 19.94 -2.99 -9.31
N ALA A 215 19.23 -2.86 -8.18
CA ALA A 215 19.75 -2.22 -6.97
C ALA A 215 20.73 -3.14 -6.21
N GLN A 216 20.44 -4.43 -6.13
CA GLN A 216 21.31 -5.40 -5.46
C GLN A 216 22.66 -5.53 -6.15
N GLN A 217 22.72 -5.51 -7.48
CA GLN A 217 23.95 -5.48 -8.27
C GLN A 217 24.78 -4.22 -7.99
N ARG A 218 24.14 -3.12 -7.56
CA ARG A 218 24.79 -1.86 -7.16
C ARG A 218 25.10 -1.77 -5.66
N GLY A 219 24.91 -2.87 -4.92
CA GLY A 219 25.30 -2.97 -3.51
C GLY A 219 24.28 -2.40 -2.53
N TYR A 220 23.02 -2.36 -2.93
CA TYR A 220 21.90 -2.03 -2.05
C TYR A 220 21.17 -3.29 -1.60
N ASP A 221 20.65 -3.27 -0.40
CA ASP A 221 19.55 -4.13 0.00
C ASP A 221 18.25 -3.48 -0.42
N VAL A 222 17.22 -4.28 -0.70
CA VAL A 222 15.95 -3.77 -1.20
C VAL A 222 14.82 -4.06 -0.22
N LEU A 223 14.10 -3.00 0.20
CA LEU A 223 12.82 -3.08 0.89
C LEU A 223 11.70 -2.82 -0.11
N LEU A 224 10.95 -3.86 -0.45
CA LEU A 224 9.79 -3.78 -1.33
C LEU A 224 8.51 -3.64 -0.48
N ASP A 225 7.84 -2.50 -0.57
CA ASP A 225 6.50 -2.35 0.00
C ASP A 225 5.47 -2.96 -0.95
N ALA A 226 4.98 -4.16 -0.62
CA ALA A 226 4.00 -4.87 -1.40
C ALA A 226 2.56 -4.72 -0.85
N ALA A 227 2.34 -3.85 0.13
CA ALA A 227 1.05 -3.74 0.82
C ALA A 227 -0.12 -3.30 -0.10
N ALA A 228 0.14 -2.49 -1.13
CA ALA A 228 -0.85 -2.11 -2.13
C ALA A 228 -0.83 -3.00 -3.39
N PHE A 229 0.22 -3.79 -3.59
CA PHE A 229 0.43 -4.65 -4.76
C PHE A 229 -0.16 -6.05 -4.58
N ALA A 230 0.21 -6.72 -3.48
CA ALA A 230 -0.13 -8.12 -3.22
C ALA A 230 -1.64 -8.44 -3.16
N PRO A 231 -2.56 -7.51 -2.82
CA PRO A 231 -3.99 -7.80 -2.83
C PRO A 231 -4.57 -8.20 -4.18
N THR A 232 -3.97 -7.72 -5.29
CA THR A 232 -4.51 -7.91 -6.65
C THR A 232 -3.46 -8.35 -7.67
N ASN A 233 -2.23 -8.63 -7.22
CA ASN A 233 -1.13 -9.02 -8.10
C ASN A 233 -0.34 -10.16 -7.48
N ARG A 234 0.13 -11.07 -8.32
CA ARG A 234 1.04 -12.14 -7.89
C ARG A 234 2.44 -11.57 -7.64
N LEU A 235 3.00 -11.88 -6.49
CA LEU A 235 4.41 -11.66 -6.18
C LEU A 235 5.08 -13.02 -5.98
N ASP A 236 6.03 -13.35 -6.84
CA ASP A 236 6.73 -14.63 -6.86
C ASP A 236 8.18 -14.42 -6.39
N LEU A 237 8.49 -14.82 -5.17
CA LEU A 237 9.81 -14.65 -4.56
C LEU A 237 10.85 -15.68 -5.05
N SER A 238 10.43 -16.69 -5.83
CA SER A 238 11.38 -17.55 -6.53
C SER A 238 12.02 -16.84 -7.74
N VAL A 239 11.35 -15.81 -8.26
CA VAL A 239 11.78 -15.00 -9.42
C VAL A 239 12.34 -13.65 -8.98
N VAL A 240 11.58 -12.90 -8.19
CA VAL A 240 11.96 -11.58 -7.69
C VAL A 240 12.38 -11.72 -6.23
N ARG A 241 13.64 -11.42 -5.91
CA ARG A 241 14.23 -11.74 -4.61
C ARG A 241 14.65 -10.50 -3.81
N PRO A 242 13.70 -9.65 -3.35
CA PRO A 242 14.01 -8.52 -2.48
C PRO A 242 14.55 -9.00 -1.14
N ASP A 243 15.34 -8.17 -0.49
CA ASP A 243 15.89 -8.49 0.82
C ASP A 243 14.81 -8.45 1.90
N PHE A 244 13.82 -7.56 1.74
CA PHE A 244 12.70 -7.35 2.66
C PHE A 244 11.41 -7.08 1.88
N VAL A 245 10.29 -7.67 2.30
CA VAL A 245 8.94 -7.41 1.77
C VAL A 245 7.99 -7.09 2.91
N CYS A 246 7.32 -5.94 2.84
CA CYS A 246 6.31 -5.55 3.83
C CYS A 246 4.90 -5.85 3.34
N LEU A 247 4.07 -6.47 4.21
CA LEU A 247 2.70 -6.88 3.93
C LEU A 247 1.72 -6.49 5.05
N SER A 248 0.47 -6.28 4.68
CA SER A 248 -0.67 -6.13 5.60
C SER A 248 -1.80 -7.06 5.19
N TRP A 249 -2.14 -8.01 6.04
CA TRP A 249 -3.12 -9.05 5.72
C TRP A 249 -4.54 -8.50 5.53
N TYR A 250 -4.92 -7.49 6.34
CA TYR A 250 -6.24 -6.87 6.21
C TYR A 250 -6.45 -6.19 4.84
N LYS A 251 -5.37 -5.81 4.13
CA LYS A 251 -5.49 -5.29 2.76
C LYS A 251 -5.71 -6.39 1.74
N LEU A 252 -5.14 -7.57 1.94
CA LEU A 252 -5.30 -8.69 1.02
C LEU A 252 -6.73 -9.24 1.06
N PHE A 253 -7.27 -9.43 2.27
CA PHE A 253 -8.51 -10.15 2.44
C PHE A 253 -9.38 -9.67 3.64
N GLY A 254 -9.21 -8.44 4.07
CA GLY A 254 -10.06 -7.74 5.05
C GLY A 254 -9.82 -8.11 6.51
N TYR A 255 -9.43 -9.33 6.83
CA TYR A 255 -9.19 -9.83 8.19
C TYR A 255 -8.00 -10.80 8.20
N PRO A 256 -7.14 -10.85 9.25
CA PRO A 256 -7.23 -10.07 10.49
C PRO A 256 -6.60 -8.67 10.37
N THR A 257 -7.09 -7.73 11.15
CA THR A 257 -6.40 -6.49 11.50
C THR A 257 -5.40 -6.75 12.64
N GLY A 258 -4.43 -5.84 12.85
CA GLY A 258 -3.44 -6.03 13.90
C GLY A 258 -2.42 -7.14 13.62
N VAL A 259 -2.36 -7.61 12.37
CA VAL A 259 -1.36 -8.57 11.88
C VAL A 259 -0.86 -8.12 10.51
N GLY A 260 0.44 -7.96 10.41
CA GLY A 260 1.19 -7.77 9.17
C GLY A 260 2.36 -8.76 9.12
N ALA A 261 3.22 -8.62 8.14
CA ALA A 261 4.43 -9.42 8.06
C ALA A 261 5.57 -8.66 7.38
N LEU A 262 6.78 -9.03 7.78
CA LEU A 262 8.01 -8.83 7.06
C LEU A 262 8.50 -10.19 6.56
N LEU A 263 8.52 -10.39 5.22
CA LEU A 263 9.27 -11.49 4.64
C LEU A 263 10.70 -11.00 4.43
N ALA A 264 11.66 -11.68 5.02
CA ALA A 264 13.06 -11.27 4.99
C ALA A 264 13.96 -12.39 4.50
N ARG A 265 14.91 -12.06 3.62
CA ARG A 265 16.00 -12.99 3.31
C ARG A 265 16.83 -13.21 4.56
N ARG A 266 17.10 -14.46 4.90
CA ARG A 266 17.89 -14.84 6.09
C ARG A 266 19.26 -14.15 6.10
N SER A 267 19.90 -14.04 4.93
CA SER A 267 21.18 -13.34 4.78
C SER A 267 21.11 -11.84 5.04
N ALA A 268 19.98 -11.19 4.71
CA ALA A 268 19.74 -9.78 4.99
C ALA A 268 19.36 -9.57 6.47
N LEU A 269 18.51 -10.45 6.99
CA LEU A 269 18.09 -10.44 8.40
C LEU A 269 19.29 -10.57 9.35
N ALA A 270 20.25 -11.43 9.02
CA ALA A 270 21.47 -11.63 9.81
C ALA A 270 22.36 -10.36 9.90
N ARG A 271 22.17 -9.38 9.01
CA ARG A 271 22.88 -8.09 9.05
C ARG A 271 22.19 -7.03 9.89
N LEU A 272 20.90 -7.21 10.22
CA LEU A 272 20.14 -6.29 11.05
C LEU A 272 20.63 -6.36 12.51
N ARG A 273 20.65 -5.21 13.15
CA ARG A 273 21.05 -5.08 14.55
C ARG A 273 19.93 -4.41 15.34
N ARG A 274 19.23 -5.20 16.14
CA ARG A 274 18.16 -4.68 16.97
C ARG A 274 18.72 -3.69 18.00
N PRO A 275 18.14 -2.47 18.11
CA PRO A 275 18.59 -1.49 19.09
C PRO A 275 18.12 -1.80 20.52
N TRP A 276 17.20 -2.72 20.68
CA TRP A 276 16.62 -3.14 21.97
C TRP A 276 16.09 -4.57 21.86
N PHE A 277 15.71 -5.15 22.98
CA PHE A 277 15.10 -6.46 23.05
C PHE A 277 13.79 -6.46 23.83
N ALA A 278 12.91 -7.42 23.55
CA ALA A 278 11.61 -7.60 24.18
C ALA A 278 11.46 -9.02 24.75
N GLY A 279 10.38 -9.25 25.48
CA GLY A 279 9.96 -10.60 25.82
C GLY A 279 9.71 -11.42 24.54
N GLY A 280 10.19 -12.67 24.52
CA GLY A 280 10.14 -13.55 23.37
C GLY A 280 11.31 -13.41 22.40
N THR A 281 12.03 -12.27 22.36
CA THR A 281 13.12 -12.04 21.38
C THR A 281 14.49 -12.49 21.85
N ILE A 282 14.61 -12.88 23.11
CA ILE A 282 15.88 -13.23 23.75
C ILE A 282 15.90 -14.67 24.23
N ARG A 283 17.04 -15.33 24.01
CA ARG A 283 17.35 -16.66 24.55
C ARG A 283 17.76 -16.57 26.03
N ALA A 284 18.54 -15.56 26.39
CA ALA A 284 19.01 -15.33 27.73
C ALA A 284 19.29 -13.84 27.98
N VAL A 285 19.10 -13.41 29.22
CA VAL A 285 19.40 -12.05 29.67
C VAL A 285 19.88 -12.09 31.13
N SER A 286 20.84 -11.24 31.48
CA SER A 286 21.27 -11.02 32.85
C SER A 286 21.14 -9.53 33.16
N VAL A 287 20.31 -9.18 34.14
CA VAL A 287 20.19 -7.81 34.64
C VAL A 287 21.44 -7.42 35.43
N GLN A 288 21.91 -8.30 36.29
CA GLN A 288 23.15 -8.04 37.10
C GLN A 288 24.40 -8.05 36.26
N GLY A 289 24.44 -8.89 35.22
CA GLY A 289 25.61 -9.03 34.34
C GLY A 289 25.63 -8.05 33.17
N ASP A 290 24.54 -7.28 32.97
CA ASP A 290 24.38 -6.29 31.89
C ASP A 290 24.68 -6.88 30.49
N TRP A 291 24.10 -8.04 30.19
CA TRP A 291 24.19 -8.68 28.87
C TRP A 291 22.90 -9.39 28.48
N HIS A 292 22.72 -9.59 27.19
CA HIS A 292 21.64 -10.40 26.63
C HIS A 292 22.12 -11.17 25.38
N ARG A 293 21.41 -12.25 25.05
CA ARG A 293 21.55 -13.00 23.80
C ARG A 293 20.21 -13.09 23.11
N PRO A 294 20.08 -12.61 21.86
CA PRO A 294 18.86 -12.77 21.09
C PRO A 294 18.60 -14.24 20.74
N MET A 295 17.37 -14.55 20.34
CA MET A 295 17.04 -15.80 19.66
C MET A 295 17.81 -15.90 18.34
N ASP A 296 17.99 -17.12 17.82
CA ASP A 296 18.75 -17.36 16.59
C ASP A 296 17.84 -17.47 15.34
N ASP A 297 16.53 -17.34 15.54
CA ASP A 297 15.51 -17.44 14.50
C ASP A 297 14.69 -16.14 14.37
N GLU A 298 13.57 -16.20 13.66
CA GLU A 298 12.66 -15.07 13.46
C GLU A 298 12.11 -14.49 14.76
N SER A 299 12.04 -15.27 15.83
CA SER A 299 11.58 -14.80 17.15
C SER A 299 12.42 -13.64 17.68
N ALA A 300 13.70 -13.53 17.27
CA ALA A 300 14.55 -12.37 17.59
C ALA A 300 13.95 -11.02 17.12
N PHE A 301 13.01 -11.06 16.21
CA PHE A 301 12.41 -9.89 15.55
C PHE A 301 10.91 -9.74 15.82
N GLU A 302 10.30 -10.65 16.60
CA GLU A 302 8.88 -10.64 16.95
C GLU A 302 8.70 -10.12 18.38
N ASP A 303 8.30 -8.84 18.48
CA ASP A 303 8.25 -8.13 19.76
C ASP A 303 7.06 -8.55 20.64
N GLY A 304 7.36 -9.17 21.78
CA GLY A 304 6.37 -9.59 22.75
C GLY A 304 5.57 -10.81 22.31
N THR A 305 4.45 -11.05 22.98
CA THR A 305 3.56 -12.15 22.62
C THR A 305 2.85 -11.87 21.31
N LEU A 306 3.04 -12.76 20.34
CA LEU A 306 2.37 -12.68 19.03
C LEU A 306 0.84 -12.73 19.19
N ASN A 307 0.13 -12.17 18.22
CA ASN A 307 -1.33 -12.30 18.09
C ASN A 307 -1.72 -13.72 17.64
N PHE A 308 -1.44 -14.71 18.52
CA PHE A 308 -1.58 -16.14 18.22
C PHE A 308 -3.04 -16.57 17.96
N LEU A 309 -4.02 -15.76 18.32
CA LEU A 309 -5.43 -16.03 18.00
C LEU A 309 -5.80 -15.57 16.58
N SER A 310 -5.16 -14.54 16.04
CA SER A 310 -5.49 -14.01 14.70
C SER A 310 -4.49 -14.41 13.61
N ILE A 311 -3.25 -14.73 13.94
CA ILE A 311 -2.24 -15.15 12.95
C ILE A 311 -2.69 -16.40 12.17
N PRO A 312 -3.34 -17.41 12.75
CA PRO A 312 -3.84 -18.58 12.01
C PRO A 312 -4.82 -18.23 10.88
N ASP A 313 -5.53 -17.09 10.98
CA ASP A 313 -6.43 -16.63 9.92
C ASP A 313 -5.69 -16.17 8.66
N VAL A 314 -4.40 -15.90 8.76
CA VAL A 314 -3.56 -15.61 7.61
C VAL A 314 -3.48 -16.81 6.68
N GLU A 315 -3.24 -18.01 7.23
CA GLU A 315 -3.24 -19.25 6.45
C GLU A 315 -4.57 -19.46 5.73
N PHE A 316 -5.67 -19.34 6.46
CA PHE A 316 -7.00 -19.46 5.84
C PHE A 316 -7.19 -18.42 4.71
N GLY A 317 -6.79 -17.16 4.95
CA GLY A 317 -6.92 -16.10 3.96
C GLY A 317 -6.10 -16.33 2.69
N LEU A 318 -4.90 -16.83 2.84
CA LEU A 318 -4.04 -17.14 1.69
C LEU A 318 -4.60 -18.30 0.88
N ARG A 319 -5.03 -19.37 1.54
CA ARG A 319 -5.71 -20.51 0.88
C ARG A 319 -7.00 -20.08 0.19
N TRP A 320 -7.77 -19.20 0.82
CA TRP A 320 -8.98 -18.61 0.24
C TRP A 320 -8.65 -17.82 -1.04
N LEU A 321 -7.69 -16.93 -0.99
CA LEU A 321 -7.28 -16.13 -2.13
C LEU A 321 -6.70 -17.01 -3.26
N ASP A 322 -5.91 -18.01 -2.92
CA ASP A 322 -5.37 -18.96 -3.88
C ASP A 322 -6.48 -19.79 -4.56
N SER A 323 -7.50 -20.21 -3.81
CA SER A 323 -8.66 -20.92 -4.34
C SER A 323 -9.50 -20.11 -5.33
N ILE A 324 -9.52 -18.78 -5.19
CA ILE A 324 -10.14 -17.85 -6.13
C ILE A 324 -9.25 -17.67 -7.35
N GLY A 325 -7.95 -17.54 -7.13
CA GLY A 325 -6.93 -17.21 -8.10
C GLY A 325 -6.61 -15.74 -8.16
N VAL A 326 -5.39 -15.38 -7.76
CA VAL A 326 -4.91 -13.98 -7.79
C VAL A 326 -4.99 -13.39 -9.20
N ASP A 327 -4.70 -14.20 -10.23
CA ASP A 327 -4.73 -13.77 -11.63
C ASP A 327 -6.16 -13.44 -12.09
N LEU A 328 -7.18 -14.13 -11.56
CA LEU A 328 -8.59 -13.82 -11.81
C LEU A 328 -8.97 -12.46 -11.20
N VAL A 329 -8.53 -12.22 -9.96
CA VAL A 329 -8.74 -10.93 -9.29
C VAL A 329 -8.04 -9.81 -10.05
N HIS A 330 -6.77 -10.04 -10.47
CA HIS A 330 -6.01 -9.09 -11.29
C HIS A 330 -6.75 -8.73 -12.58
N ALA A 331 -7.22 -9.73 -13.32
CA ALA A 331 -7.95 -9.53 -14.58
C ALA A 331 -9.23 -8.69 -14.36
N ARG A 332 -10.06 -9.03 -13.34
CA ARG A 332 -11.27 -8.28 -13.02
C ARG A 332 -10.95 -6.83 -12.66
N VAL A 333 -9.98 -6.61 -11.80
CA VAL A 333 -9.57 -5.26 -11.36
C VAL A 333 -9.03 -4.45 -12.55
N GLY A 334 -8.25 -5.07 -13.43
CA GLY A 334 -7.76 -4.45 -14.67
C GLY A 334 -8.89 -3.96 -15.56
N LEU A 335 -9.86 -4.84 -15.86
CA LEU A 335 -11.02 -4.51 -16.69
C LEU A 335 -11.84 -3.33 -16.13
N LEU A 336 -12.15 -3.37 -14.83
CA LEU A 336 -12.91 -2.29 -14.18
C LEU A 336 -12.12 -0.97 -14.18
N THR A 337 -10.81 -1.05 -14.00
CA THR A 337 -9.94 0.13 -13.98
C THR A 337 -9.84 0.77 -15.36
N GLU A 338 -9.61 -0.01 -16.40
CA GLU A 338 -9.56 0.50 -17.79
C GLU A 338 -10.88 1.17 -18.17
N TRP A 339 -11.99 0.47 -17.95
CA TRP A 339 -13.33 1.03 -18.23
C TRP A 339 -13.55 2.34 -17.49
N LEU A 340 -13.22 2.39 -16.19
CA LEU A 340 -13.39 3.61 -15.40
C LEU A 340 -12.56 4.77 -15.95
N LEU A 341 -11.30 4.53 -16.28
CA LEU A 341 -10.40 5.56 -16.81
C LEU A 341 -10.93 6.13 -18.13
N GLU A 342 -11.38 5.27 -19.04
CA GLU A 342 -11.98 5.67 -20.30
C GLU A 342 -13.24 6.52 -20.05
N ARG A 343 -14.11 6.10 -19.12
CA ARG A 343 -15.31 6.85 -18.75
C ARG A 343 -15.00 8.21 -18.16
N LEU A 344 -14.12 8.28 -17.18
CA LEU A 344 -13.72 9.54 -16.55
C LEU A 344 -13.09 10.52 -17.57
N ALA A 345 -12.35 10.01 -18.54
CA ALA A 345 -11.74 10.82 -19.60
C ALA A 345 -12.77 11.47 -20.54
N THR A 346 -13.97 10.89 -20.69
CA THR A 346 -15.02 11.42 -21.56
C THR A 346 -15.93 12.44 -20.89
N LEU A 347 -15.93 12.53 -19.56
CA LEU A 347 -16.80 13.45 -18.82
C LEU A 347 -16.36 14.91 -19.01
N ARG A 348 -17.21 15.71 -19.64
CA ARG A 348 -16.93 17.11 -19.92
C ARG A 348 -18.15 17.98 -19.61
N HIS A 349 -17.87 19.17 -19.11
CA HIS A 349 -18.89 20.22 -18.97
C HIS A 349 -19.40 20.72 -20.32
N ASP A 350 -20.54 21.36 -20.33
CA ASP A 350 -21.10 22.03 -21.53
C ASP A 350 -20.14 23.10 -22.08
N THR A 351 -19.28 23.66 -21.27
CA THR A 351 -18.18 24.56 -21.67
C THR A 351 -17.06 23.88 -22.45
N GLY A 352 -17.09 22.55 -22.57
CA GLY A 352 -16.04 21.72 -23.20
C GLY A 352 -14.87 21.35 -22.27
N GLY A 353 -14.78 21.95 -21.09
CA GLY A 353 -13.75 21.64 -20.09
C GLY A 353 -13.92 20.24 -19.46
N PRO A 354 -12.83 19.57 -19.04
CA PRO A 354 -12.91 18.26 -18.42
C PRO A 354 -13.54 18.37 -17.02
N LEU A 355 -14.47 17.45 -16.69
CA LEU A 355 -15.02 17.32 -15.34
C LEU A 355 -14.04 16.67 -14.38
N VAL A 356 -13.20 15.75 -14.87
CA VAL A 356 -12.31 14.93 -14.03
C VAL A 356 -10.85 15.16 -14.44
N GLN A 357 -10.00 15.34 -13.45
CA GLN A 357 -8.54 15.33 -13.61
C GLN A 357 -7.98 14.10 -12.89
N VAL A 358 -7.52 13.12 -13.65
CA VAL A 358 -6.88 11.91 -13.13
C VAL A 358 -5.39 12.14 -12.92
N TYR A 359 -4.82 11.56 -11.85
CA TYR A 359 -3.40 11.55 -11.53
C TYR A 359 -2.82 10.15 -11.72
N GLY A 360 -1.78 10.04 -12.53
CA GLY A 360 -1.17 8.77 -12.91
C GLY A 360 -1.57 8.30 -14.31
N PRO A 361 -1.18 7.07 -14.72
CA PRO A 361 -1.42 6.57 -16.06
C PRO A 361 -2.90 6.47 -16.42
N MET A 362 -3.24 6.84 -17.66
CA MET A 362 -4.61 6.76 -18.20
C MET A 362 -4.90 5.42 -18.89
N THR A 363 -3.96 4.50 -18.88
CA THR A 363 -4.10 3.14 -19.45
C THR A 363 -3.82 2.09 -18.40
N GLY A 364 -4.25 0.84 -18.62
CA GLY A 364 -3.98 -0.29 -17.74
C GLY A 364 -2.51 -0.71 -17.65
N ALA A 365 -1.67 -0.28 -18.61
CA ALA A 365 -0.26 -0.69 -18.66
C ALA A 365 0.56 -0.18 -17.46
N GLY A 366 1.11 -1.11 -16.69
CA GLY A 366 1.97 -0.80 -15.54
C GLY A 366 1.24 -0.03 -14.43
N ARG A 367 -0.02 -0.39 -14.17
CA ARG A 367 -0.81 0.12 -13.04
C ARG A 367 -1.73 -0.95 -12.46
N GLY A 368 -2.13 -0.75 -11.23
CA GLY A 368 -3.17 -1.54 -10.58
C GLY A 368 -4.47 -0.76 -10.41
N GLY A 369 -5.40 -1.32 -9.63
CA GLY A 369 -6.78 -0.87 -9.48
C GLY A 369 -7.01 0.42 -8.65
N THR A 370 -5.98 1.18 -8.35
CA THR A 370 -6.09 2.45 -7.61
C THR A 370 -6.15 3.61 -8.59
N VAL A 371 -7.19 4.43 -8.51
CA VAL A 371 -7.38 5.61 -9.35
C VAL A 371 -7.56 6.84 -8.45
N THR A 372 -6.70 7.83 -8.63
CA THR A 372 -6.75 9.10 -7.91
C THR A 372 -7.09 10.24 -8.87
N PHE A 373 -8.01 11.09 -8.48
CA PHE A 373 -8.49 12.19 -9.30
C PHE A 373 -8.99 13.36 -8.46
N ASN A 374 -9.14 14.52 -9.09
CA ASN A 374 -9.96 15.61 -8.60
C ASN A 374 -11.09 15.93 -9.61
N LEU A 375 -12.17 16.51 -9.10
CA LEU A 375 -13.25 17.04 -9.90
C LEU A 375 -13.03 18.53 -10.15
N ARG A 376 -13.51 19.02 -11.29
CA ARG A 376 -13.42 20.43 -11.68
C ARG A 376 -14.80 21.03 -11.85
N HIS A 377 -14.90 22.29 -11.57
CA HIS A 377 -16.05 23.13 -11.97
C HIS A 377 -15.92 23.54 -13.44
N PRO A 378 -17.01 24.05 -14.07
CA PRO A 378 -16.97 24.56 -15.45
C PRO A 378 -15.95 25.68 -15.70
N ASP A 379 -15.57 26.45 -14.68
CA ASP A 379 -14.54 27.48 -14.72
C ASP A 379 -13.10 26.92 -14.57
N GLY A 380 -12.96 25.59 -14.41
CA GLY A 380 -11.68 24.90 -14.27
C GLY A 380 -11.12 24.84 -12.85
N THR A 381 -11.77 25.47 -11.86
CA THR A 381 -11.38 25.36 -10.45
C THR A 381 -11.65 23.95 -9.92
N LEU A 382 -10.88 23.51 -8.90
CA LEU A 382 -11.05 22.19 -8.31
C LEU A 382 -12.18 22.20 -7.26
N VAL A 383 -12.98 21.15 -7.27
CA VAL A 383 -13.93 20.84 -6.21
C VAL A 383 -13.15 20.40 -4.96
N ASP A 384 -13.52 20.92 -3.78
CA ASP A 384 -12.89 20.49 -2.52
C ASP A 384 -13.13 18.98 -2.27
N GLU A 385 -12.08 18.23 -2.04
CA GLU A 385 -12.14 16.78 -1.83
C GLU A 385 -13.01 16.39 -0.62
N ARG A 386 -13.16 17.28 0.37
CA ARG A 386 -14.01 17.04 1.56
C ARG A 386 -15.50 17.12 1.20
N LEU A 387 -15.84 17.98 0.25
CA LEU A 387 -17.19 18.03 -0.29
C LEU A 387 -17.53 16.72 -1.00
N VAL A 388 -16.61 16.26 -1.85
CA VAL A 388 -16.77 14.97 -2.54
C VAL A 388 -16.92 13.82 -1.53
N ALA A 389 -16.12 13.79 -0.47
CA ALA A 389 -16.24 12.79 0.58
C ALA A 389 -17.62 12.77 1.25
N ARG A 390 -18.14 13.97 1.60
CA ARG A 390 -19.44 14.13 2.25
C ARG A 390 -20.58 13.67 1.34
N GLU A 391 -20.57 14.10 0.10
CA GLU A 391 -21.65 13.81 -0.86
C GLU A 391 -21.60 12.35 -1.32
N ALA A 392 -20.40 11.78 -1.50
CA ALA A 392 -20.21 10.36 -1.77
C ALA A 392 -20.74 9.48 -0.61
N ALA A 393 -20.45 9.85 0.64
CA ALA A 393 -20.96 9.15 1.81
C ALA A 393 -22.50 9.17 1.84
N THR A 394 -23.14 10.31 1.50
CA THR A 394 -24.59 10.43 1.40
C THR A 394 -25.18 9.55 0.28
N ALA A 395 -24.41 9.37 -0.82
CA ALA A 395 -24.78 8.49 -1.93
C ALA A 395 -24.45 7.00 -1.69
N GLY A 396 -23.93 6.63 -0.51
CA GLY A 396 -23.56 5.26 -0.17
C GLY A 396 -22.27 4.79 -0.82
N LEU A 397 -21.36 5.70 -1.23
CA LEU A 397 -20.06 5.35 -1.79
C LEU A 397 -18.97 5.50 -0.75
N SER A 398 -18.25 4.42 -0.46
CA SER A 398 -17.08 4.38 0.42
C SER A 398 -15.82 4.58 -0.41
N LEU A 399 -15.33 5.81 -0.47
CA LEU A 399 -14.08 6.20 -1.12
C LEU A 399 -13.16 6.93 -0.11
N ARG A 400 -11.97 7.28 -0.52
CA ARG A 400 -11.03 8.00 0.34
C ARG A 400 -10.64 9.35 -0.26
N THR A 401 -10.40 10.33 0.62
CA THR A 401 -9.92 11.66 0.22
C THR A 401 -8.69 12.07 1.01
N GLY A 402 -7.89 12.98 0.49
CA GLY A 402 -6.68 13.50 1.12
C GLY A 402 -5.39 13.11 0.38
N CYS A 403 -4.29 12.97 1.12
CA CYS A 403 -2.96 12.62 0.59
C CYS A 403 -2.61 11.12 0.73
N PHE A 404 -3.48 10.31 1.35
CA PHE A 404 -3.37 8.85 1.51
C PHE A 404 -2.09 8.38 2.19
N CYS A 405 -1.53 9.19 3.12
CA CYS A 405 -0.21 8.96 3.73
C CYS A 405 0.92 8.79 2.68
N ASN A 406 0.77 9.43 1.52
CA ASN A 406 1.74 9.44 0.43
C ASN A 406 1.99 10.89 -0.03
N PRO A 407 2.66 11.70 0.81
CA PRO A 407 2.81 13.13 0.55
C PRO A 407 3.61 13.42 -0.72
N GLY A 408 4.65 12.63 -1.02
CA GLY A 408 5.48 12.90 -2.20
C GLY A 408 4.76 12.64 -3.53
N ALA A 409 3.83 11.67 -3.58
CA ALA A 409 2.97 11.51 -4.76
C ALA A 409 2.00 12.69 -4.91
N ALA A 410 1.43 13.19 -3.80
CA ALA A 410 0.59 14.39 -3.82
C ALA A 410 1.39 15.64 -4.24
N GLU A 411 2.62 15.81 -3.72
CA GLU A 411 3.52 16.88 -4.13
C GLU A 411 3.81 16.85 -5.64
N GLY A 412 4.07 15.65 -6.20
CA GLY A 412 4.25 15.46 -7.63
C GLY A 412 2.99 15.76 -8.43
N ALA A 413 1.83 15.25 -8.00
CA ALA A 413 0.53 15.42 -8.65
C ALA A 413 0.10 16.89 -8.72
N PHE A 414 0.39 17.66 -7.67
CA PHE A 414 0.06 19.09 -7.59
C PHE A 414 1.18 20.02 -8.07
N GLY A 415 2.28 19.49 -8.62
CA GLY A 415 3.39 20.29 -9.16
C GLY A 415 4.11 21.11 -8.11
N MET A 416 4.16 20.67 -6.85
CA MET A 416 4.80 21.39 -5.77
C MET A 416 6.32 21.34 -5.89
N SER A 417 6.98 22.50 -5.93
CA SER A 417 8.43 22.58 -5.98
C SER A 417 9.05 22.62 -4.57
N ARG A 418 10.24 22.03 -4.44
CA ARG A 418 11.04 22.08 -3.20
C ARG A 418 11.29 23.51 -2.72
N THR A 419 11.49 24.43 -3.64
CA THR A 419 11.78 25.85 -3.33
C THR A 419 10.55 26.53 -2.75
N SER A 420 9.37 26.36 -3.37
CA SER A 420 8.12 26.92 -2.87
C SER A 420 7.76 26.37 -1.49
N MET A 421 8.00 25.09 -1.23
CA MET A 421 7.72 24.46 0.05
C MET A 421 8.63 24.98 1.17
N ARG A 422 9.94 25.13 0.90
CA ARG A 422 10.90 25.65 1.91
C ARG A 422 10.66 27.11 2.28
N GLN A 423 10.38 27.96 1.29
CA GLN A 423 10.15 29.40 1.52
C GLN A 423 8.89 29.68 2.34
N ARG A 424 7.86 28.83 2.21
CA ARG A 424 6.56 29.03 2.83
C ARG A 424 6.43 28.38 4.22
N LEU A 425 7.20 27.32 4.52
CA LEU A 425 7.28 26.71 5.85
C LEU A 425 7.89 27.66 6.93
N LEU A 426 8.62 28.69 6.50
CA LEU A 426 9.19 29.70 7.41
C LEU A 426 8.17 30.74 7.88
N ALA A 427 6.94 30.71 7.40
CA ALA A 427 5.93 31.77 7.61
C ALA A 427 4.97 31.53 8.80
N GLY A 428 5.25 30.56 9.71
CA GLY A 428 4.41 30.32 10.88
C GLY A 428 3.00 29.84 10.51
N VAL A 429 2.89 28.61 10.01
CA VAL A 429 1.62 28.00 9.58
C VAL A 429 1.15 27.02 10.63
N ASP A 430 0.03 27.30 11.29
CA ASP A 430 -0.49 26.51 12.41
C ASP A 430 -1.54 25.47 11.97
N THR A 431 -2.16 25.67 10.81
CA THR A 431 -3.23 24.80 10.31
C THR A 431 -2.96 24.29 8.90
N ILE A 432 -3.57 23.15 8.54
CA ILE A 432 -3.48 22.60 7.19
C ILE A 432 -4.06 23.57 6.15
N ASP A 433 -5.19 24.23 6.46
CA ASP A 433 -5.81 25.18 5.55
C ASP A 433 -4.90 26.41 5.29
N GLN A 434 -4.23 26.94 6.33
CA GLN A 434 -3.21 27.99 6.18
C GLN A 434 -2.01 27.52 5.35
N TYR A 435 -1.57 26.28 5.53
CA TYR A 435 -0.49 25.66 4.74
C TYR A 435 -0.86 25.57 3.27
N LEU A 436 -2.07 25.09 2.96
CA LEU A 436 -2.56 25.00 1.60
C LEU A 436 -2.71 26.38 0.94
N ALA A 437 -3.28 27.33 1.65
CA ALA A 437 -3.39 28.71 1.20
C ALA A 437 -2.01 29.33 0.92
N ALA A 438 -1.04 29.13 1.83
CA ALA A 438 0.32 29.56 1.64
C ALA A 438 1.00 28.92 0.42
N LEU A 439 0.67 27.67 0.07
CA LEU A 439 1.14 26.99 -1.13
C LEU A 439 0.38 27.38 -2.38
N GLY A 440 -0.72 28.11 -2.26
CA GLY A 440 -1.61 28.45 -3.38
C GLY A 440 -2.37 27.24 -3.92
N LEU A 441 -2.57 26.21 -3.08
CA LEU A 441 -3.27 25.01 -3.45
C LEU A 441 -4.77 25.17 -3.19
N PRO A 442 -5.61 24.86 -4.18
CA PRO A 442 -7.06 24.98 -4.06
C PRO A 442 -7.69 23.87 -3.20
N THR A 443 -6.97 22.79 -2.94
CA THR A 443 -7.46 21.62 -2.22
C THR A 443 -6.32 20.95 -1.43
N GLY A 444 -6.65 20.25 -0.34
CA GLY A 444 -5.69 19.57 0.53
C GLY A 444 -5.33 18.15 0.09
N GLY A 445 -5.94 17.68 -0.97
CA GLY A 445 -5.74 16.32 -1.43
C GLY A 445 -6.53 16.00 -2.69
N ALA A 446 -6.68 14.72 -2.93
CA ALA A 446 -7.42 14.18 -4.04
C ALA A 446 -8.50 13.19 -3.58
N VAL A 447 -9.35 12.77 -4.47
CA VAL A 447 -10.26 11.64 -4.31
C VAL A 447 -9.55 10.39 -4.81
N ARG A 448 -9.60 9.31 -4.06
CA ARG A 448 -9.05 8.02 -4.45
C ARG A 448 -10.13 6.95 -4.36
N ILE A 449 -10.24 6.19 -5.42
CA ILE A 449 -10.94 4.91 -5.43
C ILE A 449 -9.96 3.78 -5.66
N SER A 450 -10.35 2.58 -5.28
CA SER A 450 -9.60 1.38 -5.60
C SER A 450 -10.53 0.17 -5.67
N PHE A 451 -10.34 -0.63 -6.71
CA PHE A 451 -11.00 -1.92 -6.89
C PHE A 451 -10.20 -3.04 -6.22
N GLY A 452 -10.88 -4.12 -5.86
CA GLY A 452 -10.29 -5.30 -5.23
C GLY A 452 -11.10 -6.56 -5.44
N LEU A 453 -10.90 -7.53 -4.56
CA LEU A 453 -11.38 -8.90 -4.67
C LEU A 453 -12.89 -9.04 -4.99
N ALA A 454 -13.72 -8.22 -4.37
CA ALA A 454 -15.18 -8.31 -4.52
C ALA A 454 -15.80 -7.20 -5.37
N SER A 455 -14.99 -6.48 -6.17
CA SER A 455 -15.49 -5.41 -7.03
C SER A 455 -16.20 -5.96 -8.27
N ILE A 456 -17.37 -5.36 -8.57
CA ILE A 456 -18.22 -5.72 -9.71
C ILE A 456 -18.51 -4.51 -10.59
N ALA A 457 -19.09 -4.73 -11.77
CA ALA A 457 -19.41 -3.68 -12.74
C ALA A 457 -20.24 -2.53 -12.13
N THR A 458 -21.27 -2.87 -11.37
CA THR A 458 -22.17 -1.92 -10.73
C THR A 458 -21.44 -0.95 -9.80
N ASP A 459 -20.35 -1.37 -9.14
CA ASP A 459 -19.57 -0.48 -8.29
C ASP A 459 -18.93 0.66 -9.10
N ALA A 460 -18.40 0.33 -10.30
CA ALA A 460 -17.79 1.30 -11.20
C ALA A 460 -18.83 2.21 -11.86
N GLU A 461 -19.98 1.65 -12.28
CA GLU A 461 -21.08 2.39 -12.87
C GLU A 461 -21.67 3.41 -11.89
N ARG A 462 -21.97 3.00 -10.66
CA ARG A 462 -22.50 3.90 -9.62
C ARG A 462 -21.54 5.04 -9.28
N LEU A 463 -20.23 4.83 -9.34
CA LEU A 463 -19.26 5.91 -9.19
C LEU A 463 -19.37 6.94 -10.33
N VAL A 464 -19.44 6.48 -11.57
CA VAL A 464 -19.56 7.36 -12.74
C VAL A 464 -20.88 8.14 -12.70
N ASP A 465 -21.98 7.46 -12.38
CA ASP A 465 -23.31 8.08 -12.24
C ASP A 465 -23.32 9.14 -11.14
N PHE A 466 -22.70 8.87 -9.99
CA PHE A 466 -22.53 9.84 -8.91
C PHE A 466 -21.73 11.06 -9.37
N VAL A 467 -20.59 10.86 -10.02
CA VAL A 467 -19.75 11.96 -10.51
C VAL A 467 -20.51 12.81 -11.53
N GLN A 468 -21.18 12.17 -12.48
CA GLN A 468 -21.90 12.84 -13.55
C GLN A 468 -23.14 13.57 -13.02
N SER A 469 -23.99 12.91 -12.23
CA SER A 469 -25.24 13.50 -11.75
C SER A 469 -25.02 14.63 -10.73
N THR A 470 -23.94 14.58 -9.97
CA THR A 470 -23.68 15.53 -8.88
C THR A 470 -22.85 16.74 -9.34
N TYR A 471 -21.87 16.54 -10.24
CA TYR A 471 -20.86 17.56 -10.54
C TYR A 471 -20.88 18.10 -11.97
N LEU A 472 -21.58 17.42 -12.90
CA LEU A 472 -21.64 17.92 -14.28
C LEU A 472 -22.33 19.28 -14.32
N ASN A 473 -21.63 20.29 -14.87
CA ASN A 473 -22.08 21.68 -14.99
C ASN A 473 -22.39 22.42 -13.67
N ARG A 474 -21.98 21.85 -12.54
CA ARG A 474 -22.13 22.49 -11.23
C ARG A 474 -21.12 23.63 -11.07
N SER A 475 -21.64 24.84 -10.82
CA SER A 475 -20.81 26.04 -10.59
C SER A 475 -20.21 26.04 -9.19
N ALA A 476 -19.02 26.64 -9.04
CA ALA A 476 -18.40 26.90 -7.74
C ALA A 476 -19.24 27.88 -6.89
N GLY A 477 -19.13 27.79 -5.58
CA GLY A 477 -19.71 28.75 -4.64
C GLY A 477 -21.16 28.52 -4.22
N THR A 478 -21.77 27.40 -4.63
CA THR A 478 -23.12 26.98 -4.20
C THR A 478 -23.13 26.16 -2.90
N GLU A 479 -21.97 26.01 -2.25
CA GLU A 479 -21.72 25.01 -1.20
C GLU A 479 -21.71 25.63 0.19
N SER A 480 -22.22 24.89 1.18
CA SER A 480 -22.08 25.25 2.58
C SER A 480 -20.62 25.19 3.00
N PRO A 481 -20.14 26.11 3.87
CA PRO A 481 -18.78 26.07 4.37
C PRO A 481 -18.40 24.69 4.94
N LEU A 482 -17.21 24.24 4.62
CA LEU A 482 -16.68 22.99 5.15
C LEU A 482 -15.92 23.24 6.45
N PRO A 483 -15.92 22.30 7.40
CA PRO A 483 -15.15 22.44 8.63
C PRO A 483 -13.64 22.50 8.32
N PRO A 484 -12.82 23.12 9.20
CA PRO A 484 -11.36 23.12 9.04
C PRO A 484 -10.77 21.72 8.91
N ARG A 485 -9.68 21.59 8.15
CA ARG A 485 -8.94 20.32 8.05
C ARG A 485 -8.19 20.02 9.33
N LEU A 486 -8.47 18.90 9.96
CA LEU A 486 -7.78 18.44 11.18
C LEU A 486 -6.56 17.57 10.88
N ARG A 487 -6.52 16.97 9.67
CA ARG A 487 -5.45 16.08 9.19
C ARG A 487 -5.50 15.97 7.66
N CYS A 488 -4.39 15.65 7.04
CA CYS A 488 -4.35 15.35 5.61
C CYS A 488 -4.60 13.86 5.31
#